data_7cd7de31abc6be30ca5d356ac706b79f
#
_entry.id   7cd7de31abc6be30ca5d356ac706b79f
#
_cell.length_a   1.000
_cell.length_b   1.000
_cell.length_c   1.000
_cell.angle_alpha   90.00
_cell.angle_beta   90.00
_cell.angle_gamma   90.00
#
_symmetry.space_group_name_H-M   'P 1'
#
loop_
_entity.id
_entity.type
_entity.pdbx_description
1 polymer ?
#
loop_
_entity_poly.entity_id
_entity_poly.type
_entity_poly.pdbx_seq_one_letter_code
_entity_poly.pdbx_strand_id
1 'polypeptide(L)'
;MNSKIKLKLKMIIDILMTFALLILMSYELLGSTAHEVIGVVMFVLFVIHHALNINWAKHLAKGRQTPIRIFQNILVLLVLISFVGSIVSGVIVSRHLFTFLNIKSTYAANRIHMLSAYWGFIFMSLHLGLHFNMILLMIKKKKQLSPKVRTVFKIIFILIFAYGIYAFFKRDIASYLFLKNQFFLLGDNEHLLLYLFDYMSIMFSFATLSHFVFSILKSNTKSKS
;
A
#
# COMPACT_ATOMS: atom_id res chain seq x y z
N MET A 1 19.06 -12.62 17.10
CA MET A 1 19.04 -11.22 16.61
C MET A 1 18.44 -10.34 17.70
N ASN A 2 19.12 -9.26 18.10
CA ASN A 2 18.65 -8.31 19.12
C ASN A 2 17.25 -7.74 18.73
N SER A 3 16.32 -7.66 19.70
CA SER A 3 14.93 -7.20 19.46
C SER A 3 14.85 -5.79 18.85
N LYS A 4 15.77 -4.90 19.22
CA LYS A 4 15.87 -3.53 18.65
C LYS A 4 16.31 -3.53 17.20
N ILE A 5 17.24 -4.42 16.84
CA ILE A 5 17.72 -4.57 15.44
C ILE A 5 16.59 -5.13 14.58
N LYS A 6 15.88 -6.16 15.06
CA LYS A 6 14.73 -6.74 14.36
C LYS A 6 13.65 -5.71 14.09
N LEU A 7 13.33 -4.84 15.06
CA LEU A 7 12.33 -3.79 14.87
C LEU A 7 12.76 -2.76 13.81
N LYS A 8 14.03 -2.31 13.85
CA LYS A 8 14.56 -1.39 12.84
C LYS A 8 14.51 -2.00 11.44
N LEU A 9 14.91 -3.27 11.30
CA LEU A 9 14.88 -3.98 10.02
C LEU A 9 13.46 -4.05 9.46
N LYS A 10 12.45 -4.41 10.28
CA LYS A 10 11.05 -4.40 9.86
C LYS A 10 10.63 -3.04 9.32
N MET A 11 10.94 -1.96 10.03
CA MET A 11 10.59 -0.60 9.60
C MET A 11 11.24 -0.23 8.27
N ILE A 12 12.51 -0.59 8.06
CA ILE A 12 13.22 -0.33 6.81
C ILE A 12 12.56 -1.09 5.66
N ILE A 13 12.27 -2.39 5.85
CA ILE A 13 11.59 -3.21 4.83
C ILE A 13 10.21 -2.62 4.50
N ASP A 14 9.42 -2.24 5.50
CA ASP A 14 8.08 -1.67 5.29
C ASP A 14 8.14 -0.34 4.51
N ILE A 15 9.13 0.51 4.79
CA ILE A 15 9.39 1.76 4.06
C ILE A 15 9.79 1.45 2.61
N LEU A 16 10.73 0.54 2.39
CA LEU A 16 11.18 0.16 1.05
C LEU A 16 10.02 -0.43 0.22
N MET A 17 9.18 -1.28 0.81
CA MET A 17 7.98 -1.82 0.15
C MET A 17 6.99 -0.71 -0.23
N THR A 18 6.80 0.28 0.65
CA THR A 18 5.91 1.42 0.37
C THR A 18 6.41 2.24 -0.81
N PHE A 19 7.72 2.53 -0.86
CA PHE A 19 8.32 3.24 -2.00
C PHE A 19 8.29 2.40 -3.28
N ALA A 20 8.61 1.11 -3.21
CA ALA A 20 8.53 0.21 -4.36
C ALA A 20 7.11 0.15 -4.93
N LEU A 21 6.08 0.10 -4.08
CA LEU A 21 4.68 0.13 -4.51
C LEU A 21 4.33 1.42 -5.25
N LEU A 22 4.73 2.59 -4.73
CA LEU A 22 4.49 3.88 -5.39
C LEU A 22 5.17 3.95 -6.76
N ILE A 23 6.40 3.43 -6.87
CA ILE A 23 7.14 3.39 -8.13
C ILE A 23 6.48 2.41 -9.11
N LEU A 24 6.01 1.25 -8.63
CA LEU A 24 5.30 0.27 -9.46
C LEU A 24 4.00 0.84 -10.06
N MET A 25 3.32 1.75 -9.37
CA MET A 25 2.15 2.44 -9.92
C MET A 25 2.50 3.41 -11.06
N SER A 26 3.79 3.72 -11.27
CA SER A 26 4.26 4.65 -12.31
C SER A 26 4.74 3.92 -13.59
N TYR A 27 4.14 2.77 -13.92
CA TYR A 27 4.51 1.93 -15.08
C TYR A 27 4.69 2.72 -16.38
N GLU A 28 3.75 3.59 -16.71
CA GLU A 28 3.73 4.34 -17.97
C GLU A 28 4.91 5.33 -18.10
N LEU A 29 5.43 5.83 -16.98
CA LEU A 29 6.54 6.78 -16.97
C LEU A 29 7.91 6.09 -16.91
N LEU A 30 7.97 4.88 -16.36
CA LEU A 30 9.21 4.14 -16.12
C LEU A 30 9.46 3.04 -17.17
N GLY A 31 8.41 2.61 -17.86
CA GLY A 31 8.45 1.54 -18.84
C GLY A 31 8.50 0.13 -18.24
N SER A 32 8.31 -0.86 -19.13
CA SER A 32 8.14 -2.26 -18.73
C SER A 32 9.35 -2.87 -18.04
N THR A 33 10.57 -2.58 -18.49
CA THR A 33 11.81 -3.17 -17.92
C THR A 33 11.99 -2.74 -16.47
N ALA A 34 11.89 -1.43 -16.18
CA ALA A 34 12.02 -0.91 -14.83
C ALA A 34 10.92 -1.46 -13.91
N HIS A 35 9.68 -1.53 -14.39
CA HIS A 35 8.55 -2.09 -13.67
C HIS A 35 8.78 -3.57 -13.30
N GLU A 36 9.26 -4.41 -14.22
CA GLU A 36 9.54 -5.81 -13.96
C GLU A 36 10.66 -5.99 -12.92
N VAL A 37 11.76 -5.22 -13.03
CA VAL A 37 12.87 -5.26 -12.07
C VAL A 37 12.38 -4.86 -10.67
N ILE A 38 11.64 -3.75 -10.56
CA ILE A 38 11.11 -3.30 -9.27
C ILE A 38 10.06 -4.28 -8.73
N GLY A 39 9.29 -4.93 -9.60
CA GLY A 39 8.38 -6.01 -9.21
C GLY A 39 9.09 -7.19 -8.55
N VAL A 40 10.24 -7.61 -9.09
CA VAL A 40 11.08 -8.66 -8.48
C VAL A 40 11.65 -8.20 -7.14
N VAL A 41 12.15 -6.96 -7.05
CA VAL A 41 12.62 -6.37 -5.78
C VAL A 41 11.49 -6.36 -4.74
N MET A 42 10.28 -5.94 -5.15
CA MET A 42 9.10 -5.93 -4.28
C MET A 42 8.76 -7.35 -3.80
N PHE A 43 8.85 -8.37 -4.67
CA PHE A 43 8.64 -9.76 -4.28
C PHE A 43 9.64 -10.23 -3.21
N VAL A 44 10.93 -9.94 -3.39
CA VAL A 44 11.97 -10.28 -2.41
C VAL A 44 11.70 -9.58 -1.07
N LEU A 45 11.37 -8.29 -1.08
CA LEU A 45 11.01 -7.54 0.11
C LEU A 45 9.77 -8.13 0.81
N PHE A 46 8.76 -8.54 0.05
CA PHE A 46 7.56 -9.20 0.55
C PHE A 46 7.89 -10.52 1.27
N VAL A 47 8.73 -11.37 0.70
CA VAL A 47 9.18 -12.61 1.34
C VAL A 47 9.90 -12.31 2.66
N ILE A 48 10.81 -11.34 2.67
CA ILE A 48 11.53 -10.93 3.88
C ILE A 48 10.56 -10.36 4.92
N HIS A 49 9.60 -9.52 4.52
CA HIS A 49 8.57 -8.97 5.40
C HIS A 49 7.78 -10.10 6.11
N HIS A 50 7.32 -11.10 5.36
CA HIS A 50 6.56 -12.22 5.92
C HIS A 50 7.43 -13.10 6.83
N ALA A 51 8.68 -13.39 6.45
CA ALA A 51 9.62 -14.12 7.28
C ALA A 51 9.88 -13.41 8.63
N LEU A 52 10.03 -12.09 8.63
CA LEU A 52 10.19 -11.30 9.85
C LEU A 52 8.93 -11.26 10.72
N ASN A 53 7.74 -11.43 10.11
CA ASN A 53 6.43 -11.34 10.76
C ASN A 53 5.74 -12.71 10.94
N ILE A 54 6.44 -13.82 10.73
CA ILE A 54 5.88 -15.19 10.78
C ILE A 54 5.14 -15.50 12.09
N ASN A 55 5.60 -14.96 13.22
CA ASN A 55 4.93 -15.15 14.51
C ASN A 55 3.53 -14.54 14.53
N TRP A 56 3.32 -13.40 13.88
CA TRP A 56 2.00 -12.81 13.72
C TRP A 56 1.09 -13.74 12.90
N ALA A 57 1.56 -14.25 11.78
CA ALA A 57 0.82 -15.18 10.92
C ALA A 57 0.39 -16.44 11.67
N LYS A 58 1.28 -17.03 12.50
CA LYS A 58 0.97 -18.20 13.32
C LYS A 58 -0.13 -17.97 14.37
N HIS A 59 -0.37 -16.71 14.75
CA HIS A 59 -1.37 -16.34 15.74
C HIS A 59 -2.64 -15.74 15.11
N LEU A 60 -2.75 -15.65 13.79
CA LEU A 60 -3.85 -15.02 13.07
C LEU A 60 -5.24 -15.55 13.49
N ALA A 61 -5.37 -16.87 13.57
CA ALA A 61 -6.61 -17.54 13.94
C ALA A 61 -6.74 -17.85 15.45
N LYS A 62 -5.68 -17.61 16.25
CA LYS A 62 -5.67 -18.00 17.67
C LYS A 62 -6.22 -16.88 18.57
N GLY A 63 -7.01 -17.24 19.59
CA GLY A 63 -7.55 -16.33 20.59
C GLY A 63 -8.84 -15.63 20.18
N ARG A 64 -9.35 -14.72 21.04
CA ARG A 64 -10.62 -14.03 20.86
C ARG A 64 -10.59 -13.10 19.65
N GLN A 65 -11.52 -13.27 18.72
CA GLN A 65 -11.67 -12.43 17.54
C GLN A 65 -12.49 -11.19 17.88
N THR A 66 -11.82 -10.09 18.17
CA THR A 66 -12.47 -8.78 18.36
C THR A 66 -12.77 -8.13 17.00
N PRO A 67 -13.74 -7.19 16.91
CA PRO A 67 -14.03 -6.47 15.65
C PRO A 67 -12.78 -5.83 15.01
N ILE A 68 -11.88 -5.28 15.84
CA ILE A 68 -10.59 -4.72 15.40
C ILE A 68 -9.74 -5.81 14.72
N ARG A 69 -9.64 -6.97 15.35
CA ARG A 69 -8.81 -8.06 14.86
C ARG A 69 -9.37 -8.66 13.57
N ILE A 70 -10.69 -8.79 13.49
CA ILE A 70 -11.38 -9.22 12.26
C ILE A 70 -11.08 -8.24 11.13
N PHE A 71 -11.22 -6.94 11.36
CA PHE A 71 -10.91 -5.91 10.37
C PHE A 71 -9.44 -6.00 9.89
N GLN A 72 -8.49 -6.14 10.81
CA GLN A 72 -7.08 -6.32 10.48
C GLN A 72 -6.82 -7.58 9.65
N ASN A 73 -7.41 -8.71 10.05
CA ASN A 73 -7.23 -9.99 9.37
C ASN A 73 -7.80 -9.98 7.95
N ILE A 74 -9.00 -9.42 7.76
CA ILE A 74 -9.61 -9.26 6.44
C ILE A 74 -8.71 -8.40 5.54
N LEU A 75 -8.25 -7.29 6.05
CA LEU A 75 -7.43 -6.36 5.27
C LEU A 75 -6.09 -7.00 4.84
N VAL A 76 -5.43 -7.73 5.74
CA VAL A 76 -4.20 -8.47 5.41
C VAL A 76 -4.46 -9.55 4.38
N LEU A 77 -5.59 -10.28 4.49
CA LEU A 77 -5.97 -11.29 3.51
C LEU A 77 -6.20 -10.67 2.12
N LEU A 78 -6.88 -9.53 2.03
CA LEU A 78 -7.11 -8.82 0.77
C LEU A 78 -5.80 -8.33 0.15
N VAL A 79 -4.87 -7.80 0.96
CA VAL A 79 -3.51 -7.44 0.51
C VAL A 79 -2.80 -8.67 -0.04
N LEU A 80 -2.82 -9.80 0.67
CA LEU A 80 -2.16 -11.03 0.24
C LEU A 80 -2.72 -11.56 -1.08
N ILE A 81 -4.05 -11.62 -1.22
CA ILE A 81 -4.72 -12.06 -2.45
C ILE A 81 -4.32 -11.17 -3.62
N SER A 82 -4.38 -9.85 -3.45
CA SER A 82 -4.01 -8.90 -4.50
C SER A 82 -2.53 -9.02 -4.86
N PHE A 83 -1.65 -9.21 -3.88
CA PHE A 83 -0.22 -9.35 -4.12
C PHE A 83 0.10 -10.64 -4.90
N VAL A 84 -0.48 -11.77 -4.49
CA VAL A 84 -0.32 -13.05 -5.21
C VAL A 84 -0.88 -12.94 -6.63
N GLY A 85 -2.06 -12.32 -6.79
CA GLY A 85 -2.64 -12.04 -8.10
C GLY A 85 -1.71 -11.23 -9.00
N SER A 86 -1.10 -10.16 -8.46
CA SER A 86 -0.14 -9.32 -9.20
C SER A 86 1.13 -10.07 -9.57
N ILE A 87 1.67 -10.93 -8.69
CA ILE A 87 2.88 -11.71 -8.99
C ILE A 87 2.60 -12.73 -10.09
N VAL A 88 1.58 -13.58 -9.89
CA VAL A 88 1.27 -14.65 -10.84
C VAL A 88 0.96 -14.09 -12.22
N SER A 89 0.10 -13.08 -12.29
CA SER A 89 -0.22 -12.43 -13.56
C SER A 89 0.97 -11.66 -14.14
N GLY A 90 1.79 -11.01 -13.28
CA GLY A 90 2.99 -10.29 -13.68
C GLY A 90 4.02 -11.19 -14.38
N VAL A 91 4.24 -12.40 -13.87
CA VAL A 91 5.10 -13.40 -14.54
C VAL A 91 4.55 -13.77 -15.92
N ILE A 92 3.23 -13.95 -16.04
CA ILE A 92 2.59 -14.30 -17.32
C ILE A 92 2.67 -13.16 -18.35
N VAL A 93 2.54 -11.91 -17.91
CA VAL A 93 2.56 -10.73 -18.81
C VAL A 93 3.96 -10.15 -19.02
N SER A 94 4.99 -10.71 -18.37
CA SER A 94 6.37 -10.26 -18.48
C SER A 94 6.88 -10.29 -19.92
N ARG A 95 7.58 -9.23 -20.29
CA ARG A 95 8.16 -9.04 -21.62
C ARG A 95 9.69 -9.12 -21.65
N HIS A 96 10.33 -9.14 -20.48
CA HIS A 96 11.78 -9.08 -20.35
C HIS A 96 12.33 -10.18 -19.44
N LEU A 97 12.01 -10.16 -18.12
CA LEU A 97 12.69 -11.00 -17.14
C LEU A 97 12.25 -12.47 -17.17
N PHE A 98 10.99 -12.76 -17.50
CA PHE A 98 10.43 -14.13 -17.45
C PHE A 98 10.15 -14.73 -18.83
N THR A 99 10.70 -14.14 -19.89
CA THR A 99 10.53 -14.63 -21.28
C THR A 99 11.08 -16.05 -21.48
N PHE A 100 12.07 -16.47 -20.67
CA PHE A 100 12.63 -17.83 -20.71
C PHE A 100 11.62 -18.92 -20.35
N LEU A 101 10.50 -18.57 -19.69
CA LEU A 101 9.42 -19.51 -19.37
C LEU A 101 8.53 -19.83 -20.58
N ASN A 102 8.66 -19.10 -21.68
CA ASN A 102 7.87 -19.27 -22.92
C ASN A 102 6.34 -19.26 -22.69
N ILE A 103 5.88 -18.55 -21.66
CA ILE A 103 4.45 -18.40 -21.36
C ILE A 103 3.88 -17.31 -22.25
N LYS A 104 2.82 -17.64 -23.02
CA LYS A 104 2.13 -16.64 -23.84
C LYS A 104 1.29 -15.73 -22.94
N SER A 105 1.52 -14.42 -23.03
CA SER A 105 0.68 -13.42 -22.37
C SER A 105 -0.77 -13.54 -22.85
N THR A 106 -1.71 -13.48 -21.93
CA THR A 106 -3.14 -13.56 -22.23
C THR A 106 -3.86 -12.28 -21.83
N TYR A 107 -4.95 -11.99 -22.51
CA TYR A 107 -5.82 -10.86 -22.15
C TYR A 107 -6.31 -10.95 -20.69
N ALA A 108 -6.67 -12.15 -20.23
CA ALA A 108 -7.09 -12.39 -18.86
C ALA A 108 -5.97 -12.07 -17.85
N ALA A 109 -4.72 -12.47 -18.13
CA ALA A 109 -3.59 -12.19 -17.24
C ALA A 109 -3.32 -10.68 -17.12
N ASN A 110 -3.41 -9.92 -18.22
CA ASN A 110 -3.28 -8.46 -18.20
C ASN A 110 -4.38 -7.82 -17.31
N ARG A 111 -5.63 -8.27 -17.44
CA ARG A 111 -6.75 -7.77 -16.62
C ARG A 111 -6.59 -8.10 -15.16
N ILE A 112 -6.19 -9.34 -14.83
CA ILE A 112 -5.91 -9.76 -13.46
C ILE A 112 -4.77 -8.95 -12.86
N HIS A 113 -3.70 -8.71 -13.63
CA HIS A 113 -2.58 -7.90 -13.17
C HIS A 113 -3.01 -6.48 -12.81
N MET A 114 -3.72 -5.80 -13.70
CA MET A 114 -4.23 -4.45 -13.48
C MET A 114 -5.19 -4.40 -12.29
N LEU A 115 -6.18 -5.30 -12.23
CA LEU A 115 -7.13 -5.39 -11.12
C LEU A 115 -6.43 -5.59 -9.78
N SER A 116 -5.50 -6.55 -9.74
CA SER A 116 -4.73 -6.88 -8.53
C SER A 116 -3.81 -5.74 -8.11
N ALA A 117 -3.20 -5.02 -9.05
CA ALA A 117 -2.32 -3.89 -8.77
C ALA A 117 -3.11 -2.71 -8.16
N TYR A 118 -4.23 -2.30 -8.75
CA TYR A 118 -5.02 -1.17 -8.24
C TYR A 118 -5.73 -1.49 -6.93
N TRP A 119 -6.38 -2.66 -6.80
CA TRP A 119 -6.95 -3.08 -5.51
C TRP A 119 -5.88 -3.31 -4.47
N GLY A 120 -4.74 -3.90 -4.85
CA GLY A 120 -3.58 -4.06 -3.97
C GLY A 120 -3.07 -2.73 -3.45
N PHE A 121 -2.98 -1.71 -4.29
CA PHE A 121 -2.61 -0.35 -3.89
C PHE A 121 -3.60 0.23 -2.85
N ILE A 122 -4.91 0.09 -3.06
CA ILE A 122 -5.93 0.55 -2.10
C ILE A 122 -5.84 -0.23 -0.78
N PHE A 123 -5.77 -1.56 -0.83
CA PHE A 123 -5.70 -2.39 0.39
C PHE A 123 -4.39 -2.15 1.17
N MET A 124 -3.26 -1.98 0.49
CA MET A 124 -2.00 -1.60 1.13
C MET A 124 -2.07 -0.22 1.76
N SER A 125 -2.72 0.74 1.11
CA SER A 125 -2.94 2.08 1.66
C SER A 125 -3.78 2.02 2.95
N LEU A 126 -4.86 1.24 2.95
CA LEU A 126 -5.67 0.98 4.14
C LEU A 126 -4.88 0.24 5.22
N HIS A 127 -4.06 -0.74 4.85
CA HIS A 127 -3.19 -1.48 5.77
C HIS A 127 -2.17 -0.58 6.46
N LEU A 128 -1.57 0.35 5.72
CA LEU A 128 -0.65 1.34 6.28
C LEU A 128 -1.32 2.18 7.39
N GLY A 129 -2.61 2.50 7.23
CA GLY A 129 -3.39 3.24 8.22
C GLY A 129 -3.55 2.55 9.57
N LEU A 130 -3.50 1.21 9.62
CA LEU A 130 -3.51 0.46 10.88
C LEU A 130 -2.27 0.75 11.74
N HIS A 131 -1.14 1.06 11.10
CA HIS A 131 0.12 1.37 11.76
C HIS A 131 0.32 2.87 12.04
N PHE A 132 -0.63 3.72 11.64
CA PHE A 132 -0.52 5.18 11.74
C PHE A 132 -0.32 5.67 13.18
N ASN A 133 -0.99 5.05 14.15
CA ASN A 133 -0.79 5.35 15.58
C ASN A 133 0.64 5.10 16.03
N MET A 134 1.27 4.05 15.57
CA MET A 134 2.66 3.72 15.92
C MET A 134 3.61 4.78 15.36
N ILE A 135 3.39 5.21 14.13
CA ILE A 135 4.17 6.27 13.47
C ILE A 135 3.99 7.59 14.22
N LEU A 136 2.75 7.98 14.54
CA LEU A 136 2.47 9.20 15.30
C LEU A 136 3.09 9.20 16.69
N LEU A 137 3.10 8.06 17.39
CA LEU A 137 3.74 7.92 18.71
C LEU A 137 5.26 8.05 18.64
N MET A 138 5.90 7.54 17.58
CA MET A 138 7.34 7.72 17.37
C MET A 138 7.71 9.18 17.16
N ILE A 139 6.90 9.93 16.41
CA ILE A 139 7.09 11.36 16.17
C ILE A 139 6.87 12.16 17.46
N LYS A 140 5.80 11.86 18.21
CA LYS A 140 5.46 12.56 19.48
C LYS A 140 6.51 12.36 20.58
N LYS A 141 7.15 11.19 20.67
CA LYS A 141 8.21 10.91 21.64
C LYS A 141 9.46 11.75 21.41
N LYS A 142 9.70 12.25 20.20
CA LYS A 142 10.91 13.00 19.87
C LYS A 142 10.85 14.50 20.16
N LYS A 143 9.66 15.14 20.23
CA LYS A 143 9.55 16.58 20.46
C LYS A 143 8.15 16.98 20.94
N GLN A 144 8.05 17.76 22.03
CA GLN A 144 6.81 18.49 22.34
C GLN A 144 6.70 19.66 21.35
N LEU A 145 5.78 19.53 20.38
CA LEU A 145 5.52 20.57 19.38
C LEU A 145 4.74 21.73 20.03
N SER A 146 5.14 22.97 19.74
CA SER A 146 4.39 24.14 20.16
C SER A 146 2.96 24.11 19.57
N PRO A 147 1.97 24.78 20.22
CA PRO A 147 0.58 24.81 19.75
C PRO A 147 0.47 25.31 18.29
N LYS A 148 1.23 26.33 17.91
CA LYS A 148 1.26 26.88 16.55
C LYS A 148 1.73 25.83 15.52
N VAL A 149 2.82 25.13 15.83
CA VAL A 149 3.38 24.08 14.95
C VAL A 149 2.38 22.93 14.81
N ARG A 150 1.69 22.54 15.89
CA ARG A 150 0.63 21.52 15.86
C ARG A 150 -0.53 21.92 14.93
N THR A 151 -0.95 23.19 14.96
CA THR A 151 -2.01 23.71 14.07
C THR A 151 -1.58 23.66 12.61
N VAL A 152 -0.35 24.09 12.30
CA VAL A 152 0.19 24.02 10.94
C VAL A 152 0.21 22.56 10.43
N PHE A 153 0.68 21.62 11.24
CA PHE A 153 0.66 20.19 10.85
C PHE A 153 -0.76 19.66 10.61
N LYS A 154 -1.76 20.09 11.39
CA LYS A 154 -3.17 19.71 11.15
C LYS A 154 -3.68 20.26 9.82
N ILE A 155 -3.37 21.51 9.49
CA ILE A 155 -3.77 22.14 8.23
C ILE A 155 -3.14 21.39 7.05
N ILE A 156 -1.83 21.15 7.09
CA ILE A 156 -1.11 20.39 6.04
C ILE A 156 -1.72 18.99 5.88
N PHE A 157 -2.02 18.30 6.98
CA PHE A 157 -2.66 16.99 6.98
C PHE A 157 -4.01 17.01 6.25
N ILE A 158 -4.87 18.00 6.56
CA ILE A 158 -6.17 18.16 5.92
C ILE A 158 -6.01 18.45 4.43
N LEU A 159 -5.06 19.33 4.06
CA LEU A 159 -4.80 19.68 2.66
C LEU A 159 -4.33 18.47 1.85
N ILE A 160 -3.39 17.66 2.38
CA ILE A 160 -2.92 16.44 1.71
C ILE A 160 -4.06 15.42 1.60
N PHE A 161 -4.88 15.27 2.63
CA PHE A 161 -6.05 14.38 2.60
C PHE A 161 -7.04 14.79 1.52
N ALA A 162 -7.41 16.07 1.46
CA ALA A 162 -8.33 16.61 0.45
C ALA A 162 -7.75 16.49 -0.97
N TYR A 163 -6.45 16.78 -1.12
CA TYR A 163 -5.76 16.61 -2.39
C TYR A 163 -5.72 15.14 -2.84
N GLY A 164 -5.53 14.19 -1.94
CA GLY A 164 -5.53 12.77 -2.29
C GLY A 164 -6.90 12.28 -2.79
N ILE A 165 -8.01 12.82 -2.23
CA ILE A 165 -9.35 12.56 -2.77
C ILE A 165 -9.48 13.16 -4.18
N TYR A 166 -9.06 14.40 -4.39
CA TYR A 166 -9.03 15.01 -5.72
C TYR A 166 -8.18 14.20 -6.71
N ALA A 167 -6.97 13.79 -6.31
CA ALA A 167 -6.06 13.00 -7.12
C ALA A 167 -6.65 11.63 -7.50
N PHE A 168 -7.44 11.00 -6.63
CA PHE A 168 -8.14 9.75 -6.92
C PHE A 168 -9.07 9.88 -8.13
N PHE A 169 -9.83 10.98 -8.23
CA PHE A 169 -10.69 11.26 -9.38
C PHE A 169 -9.89 11.75 -10.58
N LYS A 170 -8.90 12.62 -10.38
CA LYS A 170 -7.99 13.11 -11.44
C LYS A 170 -7.30 11.97 -12.17
N ARG A 171 -6.87 10.93 -11.45
CA ARG A 171 -6.19 9.74 -11.99
C ARG A 171 -7.14 8.65 -12.44
N ASP A 172 -8.44 8.89 -12.40
CA ASP A 172 -9.49 7.93 -12.79
C ASP A 172 -9.30 6.53 -12.16
N ILE A 173 -8.83 6.49 -10.90
CA ILE A 173 -8.52 5.24 -10.21
C ILE A 173 -9.73 4.30 -10.17
N ALA A 174 -10.94 4.84 -10.04
CA ALA A 174 -12.18 4.06 -10.02
C ALA A 174 -12.36 3.24 -11.31
N SER A 175 -12.04 3.80 -12.48
CA SER A 175 -12.18 3.08 -13.75
C SER A 175 -11.22 1.89 -13.87
N TYR A 176 -10.01 2.00 -13.29
CA TYR A 176 -9.07 0.88 -13.22
C TYR A 176 -9.50 -0.19 -12.20
N LEU A 177 -10.02 0.21 -11.04
CA LEU A 177 -10.55 -0.72 -10.03
C LEU A 177 -11.69 -1.60 -10.57
N PHE A 178 -12.48 -1.10 -11.51
CA PHE A 178 -13.62 -1.83 -12.09
C PHE A 178 -13.39 -2.26 -13.55
N LEU A 179 -12.13 -2.20 -14.03
CA LEU A 179 -11.72 -2.60 -15.39
C LEU A 179 -12.53 -1.93 -16.51
N LYS A 180 -13.00 -0.69 -16.29
CA LYS A 180 -13.67 0.12 -17.31
C LYS A 180 -12.66 0.67 -18.31
N ASN A 181 -11.48 1.08 -17.84
CA ASN A 181 -10.35 1.48 -18.68
C ASN A 181 -9.30 0.37 -18.73
N GLN A 182 -8.78 0.08 -19.92
CA GLN A 182 -7.75 -0.94 -20.14
C GLN A 182 -6.43 -0.34 -20.63
N PHE A 183 -6.46 0.94 -20.98
CA PHE A 183 -5.30 1.69 -21.46
C PHE A 183 -5.07 2.88 -20.54
N PHE A 184 -3.80 3.15 -20.28
CA PHE A 184 -3.40 4.36 -19.56
C PHE A 184 -3.39 5.53 -20.54
N LEU A 185 -4.11 6.59 -20.16
CA LEU A 185 -4.05 7.87 -20.88
C LEU A 185 -3.16 8.80 -20.05
N LEU A 186 -1.88 8.86 -20.42
CA LEU A 186 -1.01 9.93 -19.90
C LEU A 186 -1.26 11.20 -20.69
N GLY A 187 -1.32 12.33 -19.98
CA GLY A 187 -1.23 13.64 -20.63
C GLY A 187 0.18 13.86 -21.21
N ASP A 188 0.28 14.58 -22.32
CA ASP A 188 1.56 15.00 -22.85
C ASP A 188 2.35 15.77 -21.80
N ASN A 189 3.62 15.42 -21.59
CA ASN A 189 4.55 16.05 -20.62
C ASN A 189 4.24 15.80 -19.13
N GLU A 190 3.77 14.63 -18.74
CA GLU A 190 3.57 14.32 -17.33
C GLU A 190 4.89 14.09 -16.58
N HIS A 191 5.10 14.83 -15.47
CA HIS A 191 6.29 14.71 -14.65
C HIS A 191 6.15 13.60 -13.60
N LEU A 192 7.15 12.70 -13.55
CA LEU A 192 7.19 11.58 -12.58
C LEU A 192 6.96 12.03 -11.13
N LEU A 193 7.57 13.16 -10.71
CA LEU A 193 7.41 13.65 -9.34
C LEU A 193 5.97 14.06 -9.01
N LEU A 194 5.25 14.68 -9.95
CA LEU A 194 3.83 15.02 -9.76
C LEU A 194 2.96 13.77 -9.72
N TYR A 195 3.26 12.80 -10.58
CA TYR A 195 2.57 11.51 -10.59
C TYR A 195 2.75 10.78 -9.25
N LEU A 196 3.97 10.66 -8.76
CA LEU A 196 4.28 10.06 -7.46
C LEU A 196 3.60 10.80 -6.30
N PHE A 197 3.55 12.14 -6.37
CA PHE A 197 2.87 12.95 -5.37
C PHE A 197 1.36 12.70 -5.34
N ASP A 198 0.71 12.55 -6.51
CA ASP A 198 -0.70 12.17 -6.59
C ASP A 198 -0.96 10.81 -5.92
N TYR A 199 -0.19 9.76 -6.29
CA TYR A 199 -0.35 8.43 -5.69
C TYR A 199 -0.01 8.39 -4.20
N MET A 200 1.01 9.12 -3.77
CA MET A 200 1.35 9.25 -2.35
C MET A 200 0.21 9.94 -1.57
N SER A 201 -0.42 10.95 -2.14
CA SER A 201 -1.56 11.65 -1.52
C SER A 201 -2.81 10.77 -1.46
N ILE A 202 -3.08 9.97 -2.50
CA ILE A 202 -4.16 8.97 -2.50
C ILE A 202 -3.89 7.93 -1.39
N MET A 203 -2.68 7.37 -1.32
CA MET A 203 -2.28 6.42 -0.28
C MET A 203 -2.50 7.01 1.11
N PHE A 204 -2.08 8.26 1.33
CA PHE A 204 -2.27 8.96 2.60
C PHE A 204 -3.75 9.11 2.96
N SER A 205 -4.63 9.41 2.00
CA SER A 205 -6.06 9.56 2.24
C SER A 205 -6.71 8.25 2.65
N PHE A 206 -6.41 7.14 1.97
CA PHE A 206 -6.91 5.82 2.36
C PHE A 206 -6.34 5.35 3.70
N ALA A 207 -5.05 5.62 3.97
CA ALA A 207 -4.45 5.33 5.26
C ALA A 207 -5.14 6.11 6.40
N THR A 208 -5.46 7.37 6.18
CA THR A 208 -6.21 8.20 7.13
C THR A 208 -7.61 7.66 7.39
N LEU A 209 -8.32 7.24 6.34
CA LEU A 209 -9.65 6.63 6.44
C LEU A 209 -9.60 5.36 7.29
N SER A 210 -8.67 4.46 7.00
CA SER A 210 -8.48 3.23 7.77
C SER A 210 -8.13 3.51 9.24
N HIS A 211 -7.27 4.48 9.50
CA HIS A 211 -6.93 4.91 10.86
C HIS A 211 -8.17 5.41 11.63
N PHE A 212 -9.04 6.17 10.98
CA PHE A 212 -10.28 6.66 11.57
C PHE A 212 -11.23 5.50 11.92
N VAL A 213 -11.47 4.59 10.97
CA VAL A 213 -12.28 3.38 11.20
C VAL A 213 -11.74 2.55 12.36
N PHE A 214 -10.42 2.31 12.38
CA PHE A 214 -9.76 1.60 13.47
C PHE A 214 -9.94 2.29 14.83
N SER A 215 -9.90 3.61 14.88
CA SER A 215 -10.08 4.40 16.10
C SER A 215 -11.51 4.29 16.64
N ILE A 216 -12.53 4.29 15.77
CA ILE A 216 -13.94 4.07 16.16
C ILE A 216 -14.13 2.66 16.73
N LEU A 217 -13.63 1.63 16.04
CA LEU A 217 -13.75 0.24 16.50
C LEU A 217 -13.09 0.05 17.88
N LYS A 218 -11.96 0.74 18.12
CA LYS A 218 -11.25 0.70 19.40
C LYS A 218 -12.03 1.35 20.52
N SER A 219 -12.68 2.49 20.27
CA SER A 219 -13.52 3.18 21.24
C SER A 219 -14.71 2.31 21.68
N ASN A 220 -15.41 1.70 20.72
CA ASN A 220 -16.57 0.85 20.99
C ASN A 220 -16.22 -0.45 21.75
N THR A 221 -15.00 -0.95 21.60
CA THR A 221 -14.55 -2.15 22.35
C THR A 221 -14.26 -1.82 23.80
N LYS A 222 -13.76 -0.60 24.11
CA LYS A 222 -13.50 -0.15 25.49
C LYS A 222 -14.77 0.17 26.28
N SER A 223 -15.84 0.59 25.60
CA SER A 223 -17.13 0.92 26.24
C SER A 223 -17.90 -0.34 26.66
N LYS A 224 -17.54 -1.52 26.17
CA LYS A 224 -18.22 -2.80 26.44
C LYS A 224 -17.45 -3.74 27.39
N SER A 225 -16.26 -3.33 27.83
CA SER A 225 -15.44 -4.01 28.84
C SER A 225 -15.50 -3.27 30.19
#